data_349732751297e2557f9aff2fa73138c1
#
_entry.id   349732751297e2557f9aff2fa73138c1
#
_cell.length_a   1.000
_cell.length_b   1.000
_cell.length_c   1.000
_cell.angle_alpha   90.00
_cell.angle_beta   90.00
_cell.angle_gamma   90.00
#
_symmetry.space_group_name_H-M   'P 1'
#
loop_
_entity.id
_entity.type
_entity.pdbx_description
1 polymer ?
#
loop_
_entity_poly.entity_id
_entity_poly.type
_entity_poly.pdbx_seq_one_letter_code
_entity_poly.pdbx_strand_id
1 'polypeptide(L)'
;MDLAELQKLAQRGEDSRSQFKANIRNADSFAAEMVAFSNGEGGRIFIGVTDSGELVGVPRSDVGPLNQLIGNAASQHIRSPISPITENVLVEDERVVIVVTVPKGLDKPYFDRNGIIWLKSGSDKRRVNSKEELRWLFQMSDQLHADEVPTKAGIEDLDKLRFEDFLQSVYDMEFPPSAAARIRLLQNMNLAAPDGRVNLAGVLLFGKRPEWIAPAFVVKAVWFPGNEIDASNYLDSEDITGPLSKMFENSLAFVMRGLHKVQGNQGVNTVGIPEIPKVALEELLANALLHRDYFVSAPIRLMLFADRVEIISPGHLPNTLTVEKIRLGNS
;
A
#
# COMPACT_ATOMS: atom_id res chain seq x y z
N MET A 1 8.56 -30.53 -4.04
CA MET A 1 7.14 -30.96 -4.06
C MET A 1 7.08 -32.46 -4.35
N ASP A 2 6.25 -33.21 -3.65
CA ASP A 2 5.98 -34.61 -3.95
C ASP A 2 4.71 -34.80 -4.80
N LEU A 3 4.50 -36.04 -5.29
CA LEU A 3 3.34 -36.37 -6.15
C LEU A 3 2.00 -36.20 -5.42
N ALA A 4 1.94 -36.50 -4.12
CA ALA A 4 0.70 -36.40 -3.35
C ALA A 4 0.29 -34.93 -3.14
N GLU A 5 1.25 -34.05 -2.92
CA GLU A 5 1.03 -32.59 -2.85
C GLU A 5 0.57 -32.04 -4.20
N LEU A 6 1.21 -32.46 -5.31
CA LEU A 6 0.82 -32.09 -6.66
C LEU A 6 -0.62 -32.50 -6.98
N GLN A 7 -1.02 -33.73 -6.66
CA GLN A 7 -2.38 -34.23 -6.86
C GLN A 7 -3.43 -33.42 -6.11
N LYS A 8 -3.14 -33.03 -4.87
CA LYS A 8 -4.04 -32.17 -4.08
C LYS A 8 -4.21 -30.78 -4.69
N LEU A 9 -3.11 -30.21 -5.22
CA LEU A 9 -3.16 -28.89 -5.88
C LEU A 9 -3.93 -28.99 -7.20
N ALA A 10 -3.70 -30.01 -8.01
CA ALA A 10 -4.40 -30.25 -9.25
C ALA A 10 -5.92 -30.40 -9.04
N GLN A 11 -6.35 -31.09 -7.97
CA GLN A 11 -7.76 -31.24 -7.61
C GLN A 11 -8.43 -29.93 -7.15
N ARG A 12 -7.67 -28.95 -6.63
CA ARG A 12 -8.21 -27.64 -6.23
C ARG A 12 -8.49 -26.73 -7.42
N GLY A 13 -7.90 -27.03 -8.58
CA GLY A 13 -7.99 -26.19 -9.76
C GLY A 13 -7.05 -25.01 -9.75
N GLU A 14 -7.13 -24.21 -10.82
CA GLU A 14 -6.36 -22.96 -10.96
C GLU A 14 -6.89 -21.87 -10.05
N ASP A 15 -5.99 -21.01 -9.58
CA ASP A 15 -6.30 -19.85 -8.77
C ASP A 15 -5.30 -18.70 -9.04
N SER A 16 -5.30 -17.65 -8.20
CA SER A 16 -4.37 -16.52 -8.33
C SER A 16 -2.90 -16.88 -8.10
N ARG A 17 -2.60 -18.08 -7.58
CA ARG A 17 -1.24 -18.58 -7.25
C ARG A 17 -0.86 -19.85 -7.97
N SER A 18 -1.78 -20.48 -8.67
CA SER A 18 -1.59 -21.76 -9.34
C SER A 18 -2.14 -21.72 -10.76
N GLN A 19 -1.31 -22.04 -11.75
CA GLN A 19 -1.68 -22.06 -13.16
C GLN A 19 -1.29 -23.41 -13.76
N PHE A 20 -2.16 -24.00 -14.59
CA PHE A 20 -1.91 -25.26 -15.26
C PHE A 20 -1.63 -25.03 -16.74
N LYS A 21 -0.74 -25.84 -17.30
CA LYS A 21 -0.45 -25.87 -18.73
C LYS A 21 -0.14 -27.33 -19.14
N ALA A 22 -0.92 -27.87 -20.04
CA ALA A 22 -0.62 -29.22 -20.56
C ALA A 22 0.75 -29.25 -21.24
N ASN A 23 1.15 -28.18 -21.93
CA ASN A 23 2.48 -27.97 -22.51
C ASN A 23 2.71 -26.47 -22.78
N ILE A 24 3.95 -26.06 -22.96
CA ILE A 24 4.32 -24.70 -23.37
C ILE A 24 5.11 -24.75 -24.69
N ARG A 25 4.76 -23.88 -25.64
CA ARG A 25 5.42 -23.79 -26.95
C ARG A 25 5.81 -22.37 -27.33
N ASN A 26 5.25 -21.38 -26.67
CA ASN A 26 5.45 -19.98 -26.98
C ASN A 26 6.02 -19.24 -25.78
N ALA A 27 7.27 -18.79 -25.91
CA ALA A 27 7.97 -18.08 -24.85
C ALA A 27 7.31 -16.74 -24.46
N ASP A 28 6.69 -16.03 -25.41
CA ASP A 28 6.00 -14.75 -25.12
C ASP A 28 4.76 -14.96 -24.26
N SER A 29 3.94 -15.96 -24.64
CA SER A 29 2.74 -16.29 -23.86
C SER A 29 3.11 -16.74 -22.45
N PHE A 30 4.18 -17.52 -22.33
CA PHE A 30 4.67 -18.00 -21.04
C PHE A 30 5.31 -16.87 -20.21
N ALA A 31 6.06 -15.96 -20.83
CA ALA A 31 6.59 -14.77 -20.19
C ALA A 31 5.47 -13.87 -19.63
N ALA A 32 4.38 -13.71 -20.38
CA ALA A 32 3.22 -12.94 -19.91
C ALA A 32 2.57 -13.54 -18.64
N GLU A 33 2.53 -14.88 -18.49
CA GLU A 33 2.09 -15.53 -17.25
C GLU A 33 3.06 -15.23 -16.09
N MET A 34 4.36 -15.37 -16.33
CA MET A 34 5.38 -15.08 -15.31
C MET A 34 5.35 -13.60 -14.89
N VAL A 35 5.18 -12.66 -15.84
CA VAL A 35 4.99 -11.24 -15.54
C VAL A 35 3.78 -11.03 -14.65
N ALA A 36 2.63 -11.69 -14.93
CA ALA A 36 1.43 -11.55 -14.14
C ALA A 36 1.62 -12.04 -12.69
N PHE A 37 2.34 -13.13 -12.49
CA PHE A 37 2.70 -13.62 -11.17
C PHE A 37 3.67 -12.69 -10.43
N SER A 38 4.73 -12.21 -11.11
CA SER A 38 5.73 -11.32 -10.48
C SER A 38 5.12 -9.97 -10.10
N ASN A 39 4.21 -9.42 -10.90
CA ASN A 39 3.47 -8.21 -10.56
C ASN A 39 2.44 -8.43 -9.43
N GLY A 40 2.00 -9.66 -9.22
CA GLY A 40 1.16 -10.08 -8.10
C GLY A 40 1.96 -10.52 -6.88
N GLU A 41 1.53 -11.64 -6.29
CA GLU A 41 2.11 -12.23 -5.08
C GLU A 41 3.05 -13.42 -5.38
N GLY A 42 3.48 -13.57 -6.63
CA GLY A 42 4.17 -14.77 -7.09
C GLY A 42 3.21 -15.94 -7.25
N GLY A 43 3.75 -17.11 -7.59
CA GLY A 43 2.92 -18.32 -7.75
C GLY A 43 3.66 -19.45 -8.44
N ARG A 44 2.91 -20.47 -8.85
CA ARG A 44 3.43 -21.69 -9.47
C ARG A 44 2.73 -21.96 -10.79
N ILE A 45 3.48 -22.35 -11.80
CA ILE A 45 2.96 -22.82 -13.09
C ILE A 45 3.33 -24.30 -13.21
N PHE A 46 2.33 -25.14 -13.44
CA PHE A 46 2.49 -26.59 -13.53
C PHE A 46 2.41 -26.99 -15.00
N ILE A 47 3.53 -27.42 -15.60
CA ILE A 47 3.60 -27.85 -16.99
C ILE A 47 3.50 -29.37 -17.02
N GLY A 48 2.55 -29.89 -17.78
CA GLY A 48 2.13 -31.28 -17.79
C GLY A 48 0.83 -31.53 -17.03
N VAL A 49 0.07 -30.45 -16.71
CA VAL A 49 -1.25 -30.52 -16.09
C VAL A 49 -2.25 -29.85 -17.01
N THR A 50 -3.39 -30.50 -17.26
CA THR A 50 -4.48 -29.94 -18.07
C THR A 50 -5.28 -28.89 -17.28
N ASP A 51 -6.07 -28.08 -17.97
CA ASP A 51 -6.95 -27.08 -17.32
C ASP A 51 -8.01 -27.75 -16.40
N SER A 52 -8.32 -29.06 -16.64
CA SER A 52 -9.19 -29.87 -15.76
C SER A 52 -8.47 -30.45 -14.54
N GLY A 53 -7.15 -30.23 -14.38
CA GLY A 53 -6.35 -30.74 -13.27
C GLY A 53 -5.85 -32.19 -13.50
N GLU A 54 -5.95 -32.74 -14.71
CA GLU A 54 -5.41 -34.05 -15.03
C GLU A 54 -3.87 -33.98 -15.19
N LEU A 55 -3.16 -34.89 -14.52
CA LEU A 55 -1.72 -34.99 -14.58
C LEU A 55 -1.25 -35.80 -15.79
N VAL A 56 -1.17 -35.16 -16.96
CA VAL A 56 -0.73 -35.81 -18.19
C VAL A 56 0.79 -35.95 -18.30
N GLY A 57 1.55 -35.14 -17.55
CA GLY A 57 3.00 -35.06 -17.58
C GLY A 57 3.56 -34.68 -18.96
N VAL A 58 4.80 -34.27 -19.02
CA VAL A 58 5.59 -34.13 -20.27
C VAL A 58 6.61 -35.25 -20.36
N PRO A 59 6.99 -35.69 -21.56
CA PRO A 59 8.05 -36.70 -21.74
C PRO A 59 9.36 -36.23 -21.08
N ARG A 60 10.09 -37.11 -20.44
CA ARG A 60 11.35 -36.80 -19.79
C ARG A 60 12.41 -36.26 -20.78
N SER A 61 12.32 -36.65 -22.04
CA SER A 61 13.15 -36.12 -23.14
C SER A 61 12.95 -34.63 -23.38
N ASP A 62 11.74 -34.09 -23.07
CA ASP A 62 11.36 -32.72 -23.36
C ASP A 62 11.71 -31.75 -22.22
N VAL A 63 12.11 -32.28 -21.04
CA VAL A 63 12.46 -31.45 -19.86
C VAL A 63 13.57 -30.47 -20.18
N GLY A 64 14.65 -30.90 -20.88
CA GLY A 64 15.73 -30.02 -21.28
C GLY A 64 15.31 -28.85 -22.16
N PRO A 65 14.66 -29.12 -23.32
CA PRO A 65 14.11 -28.08 -24.18
C PRO A 65 13.11 -27.16 -23.48
N LEU A 66 12.23 -27.68 -22.59
CA LEU A 66 11.28 -26.86 -21.84
C LEU A 66 11.98 -25.97 -20.83
N ASN A 67 12.97 -26.47 -20.09
CA ASN A 67 13.76 -25.63 -19.17
C ASN A 67 14.51 -24.52 -19.92
N GLN A 68 15.01 -24.80 -21.12
CA GLN A 68 15.62 -23.77 -21.96
C GLN A 68 14.60 -22.70 -22.40
N LEU A 69 13.37 -23.12 -22.77
CA LEU A 69 12.29 -22.20 -23.10
C LEU A 69 11.89 -21.35 -21.89
N ILE A 70 11.77 -21.93 -20.70
CA ILE A 70 11.49 -21.23 -19.44
C ILE A 70 12.56 -20.19 -19.16
N GLY A 71 13.84 -20.58 -19.22
CA GLY A 71 14.98 -19.70 -19.00
C GLY A 71 15.03 -18.53 -20.01
N ASN A 72 14.81 -18.82 -21.29
CA ASN A 72 14.72 -17.79 -22.33
C ASN A 72 13.54 -16.83 -22.10
N ALA A 73 12.36 -17.36 -21.78
CA ALA A 73 11.19 -16.54 -21.48
C ALA A 73 11.47 -15.60 -20.30
N ALA A 74 12.06 -16.10 -19.22
CA ALA A 74 12.36 -15.33 -18.02
C ALA A 74 13.45 -14.25 -18.24
N SER A 75 14.47 -14.54 -19.05
CA SER A 75 15.64 -13.66 -19.24
C SER A 75 15.51 -12.72 -20.42
N GLN A 76 14.84 -13.12 -21.52
CA GLN A 76 14.82 -12.36 -22.77
C GLN A 76 13.45 -11.77 -23.10
N HIS A 77 12.36 -12.31 -22.55
CA HIS A 77 11.01 -11.90 -22.89
C HIS A 77 10.32 -11.13 -21.74
N ILE A 78 11.05 -10.87 -20.64
CA ILE A 78 10.59 -10.06 -19.52
C ILE A 78 11.58 -8.91 -19.33
N ARG A 79 11.06 -7.70 -19.23
CA ARG A 79 11.85 -6.53 -18.84
C ARG A 79 11.86 -6.41 -17.33
N SER A 80 13.03 -6.24 -16.77
CA SER A 80 13.53 -6.65 -15.49
C SER A 80 13.45 -8.18 -15.39
N PRO A 81 14.50 -8.91 -15.89
CA PRO A 81 14.54 -10.38 -15.89
C PRO A 81 14.20 -10.96 -14.51
N ILE A 82 13.53 -12.09 -14.50
CA ILE A 82 13.18 -12.82 -13.28
C ILE A 82 13.93 -14.16 -13.24
N SER A 83 14.08 -14.73 -12.05
CA SER A 83 14.74 -16.02 -11.84
C SER A 83 13.75 -17.03 -11.24
N PRO A 84 12.93 -17.71 -12.09
CA PRO A 84 12.04 -18.75 -11.62
C PRO A 84 12.83 -19.97 -11.16
N ILE A 85 12.27 -20.69 -10.19
CA ILE A 85 12.83 -21.99 -9.74
C ILE A 85 12.01 -23.10 -10.39
N THR A 86 12.69 -24.11 -10.95
CA THR A 86 12.04 -25.27 -11.56
C THR A 86 12.31 -26.54 -10.77
N GLU A 87 11.26 -27.36 -10.58
CA GLU A 87 11.31 -28.67 -9.98
C GLU A 87 10.59 -29.67 -10.87
N ASN A 88 11.08 -30.91 -10.93
CA ASN A 88 10.46 -31.98 -11.71
C ASN A 88 9.80 -32.98 -10.76
N VAL A 89 8.50 -33.23 -10.93
CA VAL A 89 7.75 -34.24 -10.18
C VAL A 89 7.42 -35.41 -11.12
N LEU A 90 7.89 -36.60 -10.79
CA LEU A 90 7.60 -37.82 -11.55
C LEU A 90 6.11 -38.21 -11.38
N VAL A 91 5.42 -38.41 -12.47
CA VAL A 91 4.01 -38.82 -12.49
C VAL A 91 3.84 -40.27 -12.91
N GLU A 92 4.55 -40.66 -13.97
CA GLU A 92 4.66 -42.02 -14.50
C GLU A 92 6.10 -42.26 -14.94
N ASP A 93 6.47 -43.51 -15.27
CA ASP A 93 7.86 -43.94 -15.48
C ASP A 93 8.71 -43.04 -16.42
N GLU A 94 8.09 -42.46 -17.45
CA GLU A 94 8.79 -41.57 -18.41
C GLU A 94 8.16 -40.19 -18.52
N ARG A 95 7.25 -39.80 -17.58
CA ARG A 95 6.55 -38.53 -17.62
C ARG A 95 6.70 -37.75 -16.32
N VAL A 96 6.94 -36.46 -16.46
CA VAL A 96 7.13 -35.56 -15.34
C VAL A 96 6.22 -34.32 -15.47
N VAL A 97 5.84 -33.76 -14.35
CA VAL A 97 5.30 -32.40 -14.28
C VAL A 97 6.42 -31.46 -13.88
N ILE A 98 6.64 -30.41 -14.68
CA ILE A 98 7.60 -29.36 -14.34
C ILE A 98 6.86 -28.29 -13.55
N VAL A 99 7.28 -28.07 -12.32
CA VAL A 99 6.74 -27.02 -11.44
C VAL A 99 7.64 -25.80 -11.53
N VAL A 100 7.11 -24.70 -12.06
CA VAL A 100 7.84 -23.44 -12.19
C VAL A 100 7.35 -22.48 -11.09
N THR A 101 8.17 -22.26 -10.09
CA THR A 101 7.88 -21.27 -9.03
C THR A 101 8.37 -19.91 -9.50
N VAL A 102 7.42 -18.99 -9.67
CA VAL A 102 7.66 -17.60 -10.06
C VAL A 102 7.66 -16.75 -8.80
N PRO A 103 8.74 -16.05 -8.48
CA PRO A 103 8.83 -15.22 -7.29
C PRO A 103 7.90 -13.98 -7.41
N LYS A 104 7.45 -13.48 -6.27
CA LYS A 104 6.91 -12.12 -6.17
C LYS A 104 8.01 -11.14 -6.57
N GLY A 105 7.71 -10.27 -7.52
CA GLY A 105 8.66 -9.25 -7.96
C GLY A 105 8.87 -8.16 -6.90
N LEU A 106 10.11 -7.74 -6.72
CA LEU A 106 10.48 -6.65 -5.82
C LEU A 106 10.43 -5.29 -6.53
N ASP A 107 10.81 -5.27 -7.80
CA ASP A 107 10.98 -4.06 -8.61
C ASP A 107 9.84 -3.94 -9.65
N LYS A 108 8.60 -3.77 -9.15
CA LYS A 108 7.39 -3.65 -9.98
C LYS A 108 7.28 -2.24 -10.59
N PRO A 109 6.69 -2.09 -11.79
CA PRO A 109 6.04 -3.12 -12.60
C PRO A 109 7.02 -3.87 -13.53
N TYR A 110 6.82 -5.18 -13.66
CA TYR A 110 7.45 -6.00 -14.68
C TYR A 110 6.67 -5.91 -15.99
N PHE A 111 7.38 -5.96 -17.11
CA PHE A 111 6.79 -5.88 -18.45
C PHE A 111 7.16 -7.12 -19.26
N ASP A 112 6.28 -7.52 -20.17
CA ASP A 112 6.71 -8.42 -21.22
C ASP A 112 7.61 -7.68 -22.24
N ARG A 113 8.19 -8.40 -23.19
CA ARG A 113 9.07 -7.78 -24.20
C ARG A 113 8.39 -6.70 -25.06
N ASN A 114 7.06 -6.73 -25.16
CA ASN A 114 6.27 -5.76 -25.90
C ASN A 114 5.91 -4.53 -25.05
N GLY A 115 6.36 -4.46 -23.79
CA GLY A 115 6.07 -3.37 -22.87
C GLY A 115 4.68 -3.46 -22.24
N ILE A 116 4.05 -4.63 -22.24
CA ILE A 116 2.74 -4.84 -21.63
C ILE A 116 2.92 -5.31 -20.18
N ILE A 117 2.16 -4.70 -19.28
CA ILE A 117 2.08 -5.09 -17.88
C ILE A 117 0.89 -6.03 -17.71
N TRP A 118 1.14 -7.19 -17.14
CA TRP A 118 0.14 -8.21 -16.86
C TRP A 118 -0.06 -8.35 -15.36
N LEU A 119 -1.32 -8.57 -14.94
CA LEU A 119 -1.71 -8.90 -13.56
C LEU A 119 -2.56 -10.17 -13.56
N LYS A 120 -2.47 -10.95 -12.49
CA LYS A 120 -3.40 -12.06 -12.23
C LYS A 120 -4.78 -11.52 -11.88
N SER A 121 -5.81 -12.15 -12.40
CA SER A 121 -7.23 -11.89 -12.12
C SER A 121 -7.93 -13.22 -11.94
N GLY A 122 -7.93 -13.75 -10.72
CA GLY A 122 -8.27 -15.15 -10.46
C GLY A 122 -7.27 -16.09 -11.11
N SER A 123 -7.75 -17.08 -11.88
CA SER A 123 -6.92 -17.99 -12.67
C SER A 123 -6.31 -17.34 -13.91
N ASP A 124 -6.93 -16.28 -14.47
CA ASP A 124 -6.49 -15.65 -15.70
C ASP A 124 -5.47 -14.51 -15.47
N LYS A 125 -4.88 -14.04 -16.56
CA LYS A 125 -4.12 -12.80 -16.60
C LYS A 125 -4.86 -11.73 -17.39
N ARG A 126 -4.71 -10.48 -16.98
CA ARG A 126 -5.24 -9.32 -17.70
C ARG A 126 -4.18 -8.23 -17.83
N ARG A 127 -4.36 -7.37 -18.81
CA ARG A 127 -3.50 -6.19 -18.99
C ARG A 127 -3.85 -5.13 -17.96
N VAL A 128 -2.83 -4.41 -17.49
CA VAL A 128 -3.02 -3.16 -16.74
C VAL A 128 -3.46 -2.08 -17.72
N ASN A 129 -4.63 -1.48 -17.49
CA ASN A 129 -5.23 -0.50 -18.38
C ASN A 129 -5.51 0.85 -17.70
N SER A 130 -5.36 0.94 -16.37
CA SER A 130 -5.61 2.18 -15.63
C SER A 130 -4.32 2.78 -15.05
N LYS A 131 -4.30 4.12 -14.96
CA LYS A 131 -3.21 4.85 -14.32
C LYS A 131 -3.15 4.60 -12.81
N GLU A 132 -4.29 4.28 -12.20
CA GLU A 132 -4.41 3.95 -10.79
C GLU A 132 -3.71 2.63 -10.47
N GLU A 133 -3.94 1.58 -11.29
CA GLU A 133 -3.25 0.30 -11.15
C GLU A 133 -1.75 0.42 -11.40
N LEU A 134 -1.35 1.21 -12.40
CA LEU A 134 0.06 1.46 -12.68
C LEU A 134 0.75 2.13 -11.49
N ARG A 135 0.12 3.17 -10.93
CA ARG A 135 0.61 3.86 -9.72
C ARG A 135 0.73 2.89 -8.55
N TRP A 136 -0.30 2.06 -8.32
CA TRP A 136 -0.29 1.06 -7.26
C TRP A 136 0.89 0.07 -7.39
N LEU A 137 1.23 -0.35 -8.62
CA LEU A 137 2.41 -1.21 -8.85
C LEU A 137 3.72 -0.51 -8.47
N PHE A 138 3.87 0.78 -8.80
CA PHE A 138 5.04 1.56 -8.40
C PHE A 138 5.11 1.78 -6.88
N GLN A 139 3.98 1.99 -6.22
CA GLN A 139 3.92 2.07 -4.75
C GLN A 139 4.32 0.74 -4.09
N MET A 140 3.90 -0.39 -4.68
CA MET A 140 4.24 -1.72 -4.16
C MET A 140 5.73 -2.06 -4.23
N SER A 141 6.49 -1.39 -5.07
CA SER A 141 7.95 -1.56 -5.22
C SER A 141 8.76 -0.49 -4.49
N ASP A 142 8.10 0.33 -3.67
CA ASP A 142 8.74 1.42 -2.93
C ASP A 142 9.43 2.47 -3.84
N GLN A 143 8.97 2.58 -5.09
CA GLN A 143 9.55 3.49 -6.09
C GLN A 143 8.80 4.81 -6.22
N LEU A 144 7.62 4.92 -5.61
CA LEU A 144 6.79 6.10 -5.70
C LEU A 144 6.15 6.40 -4.34
N HIS A 145 6.61 7.47 -3.75
CA HIS A 145 6.09 8.00 -2.50
C HIS A 145 5.34 9.31 -2.75
N ALA A 146 4.09 9.39 -2.29
CA ALA A 146 3.25 10.57 -2.51
C ALA A 146 3.77 11.80 -1.78
N ASP A 147 4.37 11.60 -0.63
CA ASP A 147 4.94 12.64 0.21
C ASP A 147 6.19 13.29 -0.41
N GLU A 148 6.91 12.57 -1.30
CA GLU A 148 8.05 13.09 -2.05
C GLU A 148 7.66 13.87 -3.32
N VAL A 149 6.38 13.85 -3.72
CA VAL A 149 5.93 14.55 -4.94
C VAL A 149 6.06 16.07 -4.75
N PRO A 150 6.80 16.78 -5.64
CA PRO A 150 6.94 18.23 -5.57
C PRO A 150 5.60 18.94 -5.73
N THR A 151 5.36 19.93 -4.88
CA THR A 151 4.17 20.79 -4.94
C THR A 151 4.45 22.10 -5.67
N LYS A 152 3.50 23.04 -5.60
CA LYS A 152 3.72 24.41 -6.08
C LYS A 152 4.39 25.31 -5.03
N ALA A 153 4.58 24.81 -3.80
CA ALA A 153 5.09 25.58 -2.70
C ALA A 153 6.60 25.83 -2.83
N GLY A 154 7.01 27.02 -2.45
CA GLY A 154 8.39 27.37 -2.19
C GLY A 154 8.71 27.42 -0.68
N ILE A 155 9.93 27.77 -0.36
CA ILE A 155 10.39 27.90 1.04
C ILE A 155 9.64 29.02 1.80
N GLU A 156 9.13 30.01 1.08
CA GLU A 156 8.33 31.12 1.61
C GLU A 156 6.96 30.70 2.12
N ASP A 157 6.44 29.58 1.65
CA ASP A 157 5.17 29.00 2.09
C ASP A 157 5.30 28.21 3.39
N LEU A 158 6.53 27.94 3.83
CA LEU A 158 6.78 27.26 5.10
C LEU A 158 6.71 28.20 6.29
N ASP A 159 6.21 27.69 7.41
CA ASP A 159 6.25 28.35 8.71
C ASP A 159 7.67 28.26 9.28
N LYS A 160 8.35 29.39 9.28
CA LYS A 160 9.74 29.48 9.73
C LYS A 160 9.89 29.03 11.18
N LEU A 161 9.01 29.50 12.08
CA LEU A 161 9.12 29.19 13.50
C LEU A 161 8.93 27.70 13.76
N ARG A 162 7.93 27.09 13.15
CA ARG A 162 7.70 25.64 13.25
C ARG A 162 8.88 24.82 12.76
N PHE A 163 9.49 25.22 11.65
CA PHE A 163 10.65 24.52 11.10
C PHE A 163 11.89 24.72 11.97
N GLU A 164 12.08 25.92 12.54
CA GLU A 164 13.14 26.25 13.49
C GLU A 164 13.01 25.43 14.78
N ASP A 165 11.82 25.39 15.38
CA ASP A 165 11.52 24.60 16.57
C ASP A 165 11.77 23.10 16.34
N PHE A 166 11.40 22.59 15.18
CA PHE A 166 11.66 21.21 14.79
C PHE A 166 13.17 20.92 14.70
N LEU A 167 13.94 21.78 14.02
CA LEU A 167 15.38 21.60 13.89
C LEU A 167 16.08 21.64 15.26
N GLN A 168 15.68 22.55 16.13
CA GLN A 168 16.23 22.65 17.46
C GLN A 168 15.86 21.45 18.34
N SER A 169 14.57 21.02 18.31
CA SER A 169 14.09 19.97 19.22
C SER A 169 14.52 18.57 18.82
N VAL A 170 14.65 18.30 17.52
CA VAL A 170 14.92 16.95 17.00
C VAL A 170 16.39 16.74 16.67
N TYR A 171 17.07 17.77 16.16
CA TYR A 171 18.45 17.66 15.67
C TYR A 171 19.46 18.51 16.45
N ASP A 172 19.00 19.32 17.42
CA ASP A 172 19.84 20.32 18.13
C ASP A 172 20.60 21.22 17.14
N MET A 173 19.93 21.63 16.08
CA MET A 173 20.50 22.34 14.93
C MET A 173 19.97 23.77 14.88
N GLU A 174 20.88 24.74 14.67
CA GLU A 174 20.50 26.12 14.43
C GLU A 174 19.85 26.30 13.05
N PHE A 175 18.90 27.23 12.97
CA PHE A 175 18.21 27.55 11.72
C PHE A 175 19.17 28.22 10.72
N PRO A 176 19.33 27.69 9.50
CA PRO A 176 20.27 28.21 8.53
C PRO A 176 19.98 29.68 8.14
N PRO A 177 20.97 30.57 8.11
CA PRO A 177 20.77 32.00 7.91
C PRO A 177 20.32 32.37 6.49
N SER A 178 20.79 31.64 5.47
CA SER A 178 20.49 31.96 4.06
C SER A 178 19.38 31.06 3.47
N ALA A 179 18.61 31.60 2.53
CA ALA A 179 17.59 30.84 1.80
C ALA A 179 18.20 29.63 1.06
N ALA A 180 19.38 29.78 0.44
CA ALA A 180 20.07 28.69 -0.24
C ALA A 180 20.45 27.55 0.72
N ALA A 181 20.91 27.86 1.94
CA ALA A 181 21.24 26.85 2.96
C ALA A 181 19.97 26.13 3.46
N ARG A 182 18.85 26.83 3.59
CA ARG A 182 17.55 26.25 3.98
C ARG A 182 17.02 25.31 2.90
N ILE A 183 17.10 25.69 1.64
CA ILE A 183 16.71 24.82 0.50
C ILE A 183 17.57 23.56 0.50
N ARG A 184 18.89 23.67 0.66
CA ARG A 184 19.77 22.50 0.74
C ARG A 184 19.42 21.59 1.92
N LEU A 185 19.10 22.18 3.07
CA LEU A 185 18.68 21.40 4.24
C LEU A 185 17.38 20.65 3.96
N LEU A 186 16.36 21.30 3.37
CA LEU A 186 15.12 20.65 2.97
C LEU A 186 15.37 19.53 1.96
N GLN A 187 16.27 19.71 0.99
CA GLN A 187 16.66 18.69 0.04
C GLN A 187 17.35 17.50 0.72
N ASN A 188 18.26 17.74 1.65
CA ASN A 188 18.93 16.69 2.41
C ASN A 188 17.97 15.90 3.32
N MET A 189 16.88 16.53 3.75
CA MET A 189 15.81 15.90 4.53
C MET A 189 14.71 15.29 3.66
N ASN A 190 14.90 15.27 2.34
CA ASN A 190 13.90 14.83 1.36
C ASN A 190 12.55 15.56 1.46
N LEU A 191 12.59 16.85 1.82
CA LEU A 191 11.41 17.73 1.96
C LEU A 191 11.29 18.74 0.81
N ALA A 192 12.28 18.78 -0.09
CA ALA A 192 12.25 19.59 -1.29
C ALA A 192 12.91 18.87 -2.48
N ALA A 193 12.39 19.13 -3.67
CA ALA A 193 12.94 18.64 -4.93
C ALA A 193 14.24 19.38 -5.31
N PRO A 194 15.02 18.85 -6.28
CA PRO A 194 16.27 19.48 -6.74
C PRO A 194 16.10 20.92 -7.28
N ASP A 195 14.93 21.27 -7.78
CA ASP A 195 14.57 22.60 -8.26
C ASP A 195 14.16 23.58 -7.13
N GLY A 196 14.17 23.12 -5.87
CA GLY A 196 13.86 23.91 -4.69
C GLY A 196 12.35 23.97 -4.33
N ARG A 197 11.48 23.35 -5.11
CA ARG A 197 10.06 23.21 -4.76
C ARG A 197 9.90 22.29 -3.57
N VAL A 198 9.08 22.71 -2.61
CA VAL A 198 8.77 21.90 -1.43
C VAL A 198 7.87 20.74 -1.85
N ASN A 199 8.20 19.52 -1.41
CA ASN A 199 7.38 18.34 -1.66
C ASN A 199 6.16 18.31 -0.71
N LEU A 200 5.28 17.32 -0.91
CA LEU A 200 4.05 17.21 -0.14
C LEU A 200 4.32 17.05 1.37
N ALA A 201 5.33 16.22 1.75
CA ALA A 201 5.71 16.07 3.16
C ALA A 201 6.13 17.39 3.78
N GLY A 202 6.98 18.18 3.10
CA GLY A 202 7.40 19.49 3.58
C GLY A 202 6.24 20.45 3.79
N VAL A 203 5.27 20.45 2.85
CA VAL A 203 4.06 21.27 2.97
C VAL A 203 3.18 20.80 4.14
N LEU A 204 2.95 19.51 4.28
CA LEU A 204 2.06 18.97 5.33
C LEU A 204 2.68 19.10 6.74
N LEU A 205 3.99 19.05 6.86
CA LEU A 205 4.67 19.19 8.15
C LEU A 205 4.87 20.66 8.55
N PHE A 206 5.27 21.50 7.60
CA PHE A 206 5.79 22.85 7.90
C PHE A 206 5.08 23.97 7.15
N GLY A 207 4.11 23.68 6.29
CA GLY A 207 3.38 24.71 5.55
C GLY A 207 2.59 25.65 6.48
N LYS A 208 2.55 26.95 6.14
CA LYS A 208 1.71 27.94 6.83
C LYS A 208 0.24 27.62 6.68
N ARG A 209 -0.15 27.21 5.46
CA ARG A 209 -1.52 26.88 5.06
C ARG A 209 -1.52 25.71 4.06
N PRO A 210 -1.25 24.48 4.54
CA PRO A 210 -1.21 23.29 3.67
C PRO A 210 -2.47 23.12 2.83
N GLU A 211 -3.64 23.46 3.36
CA GLU A 211 -4.95 23.36 2.72
C GLU A 211 -5.08 24.23 1.45
N TRP A 212 -4.27 25.26 1.29
CA TRP A 212 -4.26 26.08 0.07
C TRP A 212 -3.47 25.45 -1.06
N ILE A 213 -2.53 24.60 -0.73
CA ILE A 213 -1.65 23.89 -1.66
C ILE A 213 -2.23 22.50 -1.97
N ALA A 214 -2.74 21.84 -0.95
CA ALA A 214 -3.25 20.47 -0.97
C ALA A 214 -4.63 20.39 -0.27
N PRO A 215 -5.69 20.97 -0.83
CA PRO A 215 -6.99 21.19 -0.16
C PRO A 215 -7.74 19.90 0.22
N ALA A 216 -7.40 18.79 -0.40
CA ALA A 216 -8.03 17.51 -0.06
C ALA A 216 -7.45 16.85 1.19
N PHE A 217 -6.29 17.31 1.67
CA PHE A 217 -5.59 16.68 2.79
C PHE A 217 -5.91 17.37 4.12
N VAL A 218 -7.19 17.32 4.46
CA VAL A 218 -7.78 17.86 5.68
C VAL A 218 -8.55 16.76 6.41
N VAL A 219 -8.98 17.05 7.64
CA VAL A 219 -9.90 16.17 8.37
C VAL A 219 -11.28 16.86 8.43
N LYS A 220 -12.31 16.18 7.94
CA LYS A 220 -13.70 16.61 8.07
C LYS A 220 -14.32 15.90 9.25
N ALA A 221 -14.58 16.65 10.31
CA ALA A 221 -15.13 16.14 11.55
C ALA A 221 -16.62 16.48 11.65
N VAL A 222 -17.45 15.53 12.03
CA VAL A 222 -18.90 15.74 12.26
C VAL A 222 -19.33 14.95 13.50
N TRP A 223 -20.14 15.54 14.34
CA TRP A 223 -20.74 14.92 15.52
C TRP A 223 -22.24 14.81 15.37
N PHE A 224 -22.75 13.60 15.29
CA PHE A 224 -24.17 13.28 15.16
C PHE A 224 -24.81 12.96 16.52
N PRO A 225 -26.07 13.38 16.77
CA PRO A 225 -26.75 13.10 18.02
C PRO A 225 -27.21 11.65 18.18
N GLY A 226 -27.28 10.89 17.10
CA GLY A 226 -27.74 9.50 17.03
C GLY A 226 -26.70 8.54 16.51
N ASN A 227 -27.16 7.36 16.05
CA ASN A 227 -26.30 6.28 15.57
C ASN A 227 -26.18 6.21 14.05
N GLU A 228 -26.83 7.13 13.34
CA GLU A 228 -26.85 7.20 11.87
C GLU A 228 -26.40 8.57 11.37
N ILE A 229 -25.94 8.59 10.13
CA ILE A 229 -25.58 9.83 9.43
C ILE A 229 -26.87 10.58 9.09
N ASP A 230 -27.06 11.74 9.67
CA ASP A 230 -28.15 12.65 9.33
C ASP A 230 -27.57 14.00 8.89
N ALA A 231 -27.69 14.29 7.59
CA ALA A 231 -27.18 15.54 7.02
C ALA A 231 -27.94 16.80 7.50
N SER A 232 -29.14 16.61 8.05
CA SER A 232 -30.00 17.72 8.53
C SER A 232 -29.84 17.98 10.04
N ASN A 233 -29.25 17.06 10.79
CA ASN A 233 -29.18 17.12 12.25
C ASN A 233 -27.81 16.64 12.75
N TYR A 234 -26.94 17.58 13.08
CA TYR A 234 -25.63 17.33 13.68
C TYR A 234 -25.39 18.28 14.87
N LEU A 235 -24.60 17.87 15.84
CA LEU A 235 -24.28 18.65 17.03
C LEU A 235 -23.12 19.60 16.81
N ASP A 236 -22.12 19.17 16.02
CA ASP A 236 -20.93 19.96 15.69
C ASP A 236 -20.35 19.50 14.35
N SER A 237 -19.71 20.42 13.62
CA SER A 237 -19.02 20.12 12.36
C SER A 237 -17.83 21.06 12.18
N GLU A 238 -16.67 20.50 11.86
CA GLU A 238 -15.42 21.26 11.73
C GLU A 238 -14.58 20.72 10.55
N ASP A 239 -14.11 21.63 9.69
CA ASP A 239 -13.04 21.34 8.73
C ASP A 239 -11.70 21.62 9.41
N ILE A 240 -11.04 20.57 9.88
CA ILE A 240 -9.77 20.65 10.60
C ILE A 240 -8.65 20.71 9.58
N THR A 241 -7.95 21.84 9.53
CA THR A 241 -6.93 22.20 8.56
C THR A 241 -5.59 22.54 9.24
N GLY A 242 -4.56 22.78 8.44
CA GLY A 242 -3.24 23.16 8.90
C GLY A 242 -2.23 22.00 8.80
N PRO A 243 -1.03 22.17 9.38
CA PRO A 243 -0.01 21.12 9.41
C PRO A 243 -0.46 19.86 10.16
N LEU A 244 0.14 18.71 9.84
CA LEU A 244 -0.27 17.40 10.38
C LEU A 244 -0.35 17.37 11.91
N SER A 245 0.62 17.97 12.61
CA SER A 245 0.59 18.04 14.07
C SER A 245 -0.62 18.79 14.60
N LYS A 246 -0.99 19.91 13.95
CA LYS A 246 -2.14 20.70 14.33
C LYS A 246 -3.46 19.99 13.98
N MET A 247 -3.51 19.31 12.83
CA MET A 247 -4.66 18.48 12.48
C MET A 247 -4.85 17.33 13.48
N PHE A 248 -3.78 16.70 13.93
CA PHE A 248 -3.82 15.68 14.97
C PHE A 248 -4.38 16.23 16.29
N GLU A 249 -3.81 17.33 16.81
CA GLU A 249 -4.24 17.96 18.06
C GLU A 249 -5.71 18.39 18.02
N ASN A 250 -6.13 19.04 16.94
CA ASN A 250 -7.50 19.52 16.79
C ASN A 250 -8.49 18.36 16.61
N SER A 251 -8.11 17.30 15.88
CA SER A 251 -8.94 16.10 15.72
C SER A 251 -9.14 15.39 17.05
N LEU A 252 -8.07 15.24 17.83
CA LEU A 252 -8.16 14.68 19.17
C LEU A 252 -9.03 15.53 20.09
N ALA A 253 -8.86 16.86 20.06
CA ALA A 253 -9.67 17.79 20.85
C ALA A 253 -11.15 17.72 20.46
N PHE A 254 -11.45 17.59 19.16
CA PHE A 254 -12.82 17.42 18.67
C PHE A 254 -13.48 16.16 19.24
N VAL A 255 -12.80 15.01 19.16
CA VAL A 255 -13.31 13.75 19.70
C VAL A 255 -13.49 13.86 21.21
N MET A 256 -12.48 14.38 21.95
CA MET A 256 -12.51 14.47 23.41
C MET A 256 -13.61 15.40 23.93
N ARG A 257 -14.09 16.37 23.14
CA ARG A 257 -15.26 17.22 23.48
C ARG A 257 -16.57 16.44 23.41
N GLY A 258 -16.70 15.51 22.45
CA GLY A 258 -17.92 14.74 22.22
C GLY A 258 -18.03 13.46 23.04
N LEU A 259 -16.95 12.97 23.64
CA LEU A 259 -16.98 11.75 24.46
C LEU A 259 -17.59 11.97 25.84
N HIS A 260 -18.43 11.02 26.25
CA HIS A 260 -18.90 10.95 27.62
C HIS A 260 -17.77 10.65 28.60
N LYS A 261 -17.89 11.22 29.80
CA LYS A 261 -16.96 10.95 30.90
C LYS A 261 -17.67 10.12 31.95
N VAL A 262 -17.06 8.98 32.28
CA VAL A 262 -17.54 8.04 33.29
C VAL A 262 -16.77 8.30 34.58
N GLN A 263 -17.48 8.47 35.72
CA GLN A 263 -16.84 8.80 36.99
C GLN A 263 -16.17 7.55 37.64
N GLY A 264 -16.56 6.33 37.22
CA GLY A 264 -15.99 5.08 37.75
C GLY A 264 -15.99 5.01 39.28
N ASN A 265 -14.93 4.48 39.84
CA ASN A 265 -14.74 4.38 41.31
C ASN A 265 -14.02 5.60 41.91
N GLN A 266 -13.99 6.74 41.22
CA GLN A 266 -13.32 7.95 41.70
C GLN A 266 -14.28 8.81 42.54
N GLY A 267 -13.70 9.61 43.44
CA GLY A 267 -14.47 10.48 44.35
C GLY A 267 -15.25 11.57 43.60
N VAL A 268 -16.30 12.12 44.24
CA VAL A 268 -17.31 13.03 43.65
C VAL A 268 -16.72 14.31 42.99
N ASN A 269 -15.49 14.69 43.29
CA ASN A 269 -14.83 15.91 42.77
C ASN A 269 -13.68 15.62 41.79
N THR A 270 -13.61 14.43 41.19
CA THR A 270 -12.59 14.08 40.21
C THR A 270 -13.09 14.26 38.78
N VAL A 271 -12.19 14.60 37.86
CA VAL A 271 -12.47 14.64 36.44
C VAL A 271 -12.75 13.22 35.94
N GLY A 272 -13.96 12.97 35.40
CA GLY A 272 -14.34 11.66 34.88
C GLY A 272 -13.37 11.15 33.81
N ILE A 273 -13.28 9.82 33.70
CA ILE A 273 -12.45 9.13 32.70
C ILE A 273 -13.25 9.08 31.39
N PRO A 274 -12.67 9.46 30.22
CA PRO A 274 -13.32 9.26 28.94
C PRO A 274 -13.70 7.80 28.71
N GLU A 275 -14.86 7.55 28.11
CA GLU A 275 -15.34 6.19 27.78
C GLU A 275 -14.43 5.42 26.82
N ILE A 276 -13.70 6.16 25.95
CA ILE A 276 -12.64 5.63 25.10
C ILE A 276 -11.30 6.15 25.65
N PRO A 277 -10.31 5.29 25.91
CA PRO A 277 -8.99 5.72 26.37
C PRO A 277 -8.33 6.70 25.38
N LYS A 278 -7.83 7.82 25.88
CA LYS A 278 -7.17 8.85 25.06
C LYS A 278 -6.06 8.28 24.19
N VAL A 279 -5.25 7.35 24.73
CA VAL A 279 -4.13 6.72 24.01
C VAL A 279 -4.60 5.94 22.77
N ALA A 280 -5.77 5.29 22.85
CA ALA A 280 -6.33 4.57 21.69
C ALA A 280 -6.75 5.55 20.58
N LEU A 281 -7.32 6.71 20.94
CA LEU A 281 -7.67 7.76 19.99
C LEU A 281 -6.44 8.41 19.38
N GLU A 282 -5.40 8.66 20.17
CA GLU A 282 -4.12 9.18 19.71
C GLU A 282 -3.50 8.27 18.66
N GLU A 283 -3.46 6.97 18.91
CA GLU A 283 -2.93 5.97 17.99
C GLU A 283 -3.75 5.91 16.69
N LEU A 284 -5.07 5.83 16.79
CA LEU A 284 -5.94 5.74 15.62
C LEU A 284 -5.89 7.01 14.75
N LEU A 285 -5.84 8.20 15.35
CA LEU A 285 -5.72 9.46 14.63
C LEU A 285 -4.33 9.62 13.99
N ALA A 286 -3.27 9.25 14.71
CA ALA A 286 -1.92 9.25 14.15
C ALA A 286 -1.83 8.30 12.95
N ASN A 287 -2.34 7.08 13.08
CA ASN A 287 -2.37 6.09 12.00
C ASN A 287 -3.19 6.58 10.80
N ALA A 288 -4.34 7.20 11.03
CA ALA A 288 -5.16 7.75 9.96
C ALA A 288 -4.47 8.87 9.19
N LEU A 289 -3.69 9.73 9.87
CA LEU A 289 -2.95 10.84 9.26
C LEU A 289 -1.67 10.36 8.57
N LEU A 290 -0.91 9.44 9.16
CA LEU A 290 0.39 9.02 8.64
C LEU A 290 0.27 7.97 7.54
N HIS A 291 -0.69 7.04 7.64
CA HIS A 291 -0.81 5.89 6.74
C HIS A 291 -1.92 6.03 5.68
N ARG A 292 -2.54 7.20 5.55
CA ARG A 292 -3.45 7.45 4.43
C ARG A 292 -2.73 7.33 3.09
N ASP A 293 -3.45 6.94 2.06
CA ASP A 293 -2.93 7.06 0.69
C ASP A 293 -2.97 8.53 0.24
N TYR A 294 -1.82 9.19 0.22
CA TYR A 294 -1.66 10.58 -0.21
C TYR A 294 -1.78 10.78 -1.74
N PHE A 295 -1.92 9.72 -2.54
CA PHE A 295 -2.34 9.83 -3.93
C PHE A 295 -3.86 9.93 -4.10
N VAL A 296 -4.62 9.57 -3.07
CA VAL A 296 -6.08 9.70 -3.06
C VAL A 296 -6.46 11.10 -2.58
N SER A 297 -6.99 11.91 -3.51
CA SER A 297 -7.43 13.28 -3.24
C SER A 297 -8.80 13.30 -2.55
N ALA A 298 -8.83 12.90 -1.28
CA ALA A 298 -10.02 12.88 -0.44
C ALA A 298 -9.66 13.22 1.01
N PRO A 299 -10.57 13.84 1.81
CA PRO A 299 -10.33 14.12 3.22
C PRO A 299 -10.41 12.85 4.08
N ILE A 300 -9.76 12.87 5.24
CA ILE A 300 -10.08 11.94 6.33
C ILE A 300 -11.45 12.35 6.88
N ARG A 301 -12.32 11.39 7.14
CA ARG A 301 -13.61 11.64 7.80
C ARG A 301 -13.55 11.14 9.22
N LEU A 302 -13.88 12.04 10.15
CA LEU A 302 -13.95 11.78 11.59
C LEU A 302 -15.39 11.98 12.03
N MET A 303 -16.08 10.91 12.38
CA MET A 303 -17.49 10.96 12.73
C MET A 303 -17.71 10.43 14.14
N LEU A 304 -18.37 11.23 14.97
CA LEU A 304 -18.81 10.85 16.29
C LEU A 304 -20.30 10.55 16.26
N PHE A 305 -20.68 9.41 16.83
CA PHE A 305 -22.05 8.98 17.01
C PHE A 305 -22.32 8.76 18.51
N ALA A 306 -23.58 8.53 18.87
CA ALA A 306 -23.94 8.27 20.25
C ALA A 306 -23.33 6.97 20.81
N ASP A 307 -22.96 6.02 19.95
CA ASP A 307 -22.48 4.68 20.32
C ASP A 307 -21.06 4.35 19.81
N ARG A 308 -20.46 5.19 18.95
CA ARG A 308 -19.14 4.91 18.34
C ARG A 308 -18.46 6.14 17.79
N VAL A 309 -17.17 5.99 17.54
CA VAL A 309 -16.33 6.92 16.74
C VAL A 309 -15.89 6.21 15.48
N GLU A 310 -16.07 6.84 14.32
CA GLU A 310 -15.57 6.34 13.03
C GLU A 310 -14.48 7.25 12.48
N ILE A 311 -13.33 6.66 12.15
CA ILE A 311 -12.22 7.34 11.49
C ILE A 311 -12.02 6.66 10.14
N ILE A 312 -12.32 7.35 9.04
CA ILE A 312 -12.21 6.82 7.68
C ILE A 312 -11.06 7.52 6.97
N SER A 313 -9.95 6.81 6.84
CA SER A 313 -8.77 7.26 6.12
C SER A 313 -8.81 6.78 4.67
N PRO A 314 -8.53 7.66 3.67
CA PRO A 314 -8.47 7.26 2.26
C PRO A 314 -7.31 6.29 2.00
N GLY A 315 -7.59 5.24 1.21
CA GLY A 315 -6.59 4.26 0.80
C GLY A 315 -7.01 2.82 1.07
N HIS A 316 -6.09 1.92 0.80
CA HIS A 316 -6.22 0.49 1.06
C HIS A 316 -5.26 0.08 2.16
N LEU A 317 -5.56 -1.02 2.84
CA LEU A 317 -4.60 -1.62 3.75
C LEU A 317 -3.32 -2.01 2.99
N PRO A 318 -2.13 -1.88 3.61
CA PRO A 318 -0.89 -2.37 3.02
C PRO A 318 -1.03 -3.84 2.62
N ASN A 319 -0.38 -4.23 1.52
CA ASN A 319 -0.54 -5.54 0.87
C ASN A 319 -0.32 -6.77 1.75
N THR A 320 0.34 -6.60 2.88
CA THR A 320 0.63 -7.67 3.84
C THR A 320 -0.42 -7.78 4.95
N LEU A 321 -1.28 -6.76 5.10
CA LEU A 321 -2.26 -6.68 6.16
C LEU A 321 -3.67 -7.06 5.66
N THR A 322 -4.36 -7.85 6.45
CA THR A 322 -5.79 -8.12 6.32
C THR A 322 -6.51 -7.69 7.59
N VAL A 323 -7.81 -7.45 7.51
CA VAL A 323 -8.63 -7.12 8.69
C VAL A 323 -8.47 -8.17 9.79
N GLU A 324 -8.34 -9.46 9.42
CA GLU A 324 -8.11 -10.55 10.38
C GLU A 324 -6.74 -10.44 11.06
N LYS A 325 -5.68 -10.13 10.30
CA LYS A 325 -4.34 -9.93 10.89
C LYS A 325 -4.31 -8.75 11.86
N ILE A 326 -4.98 -7.65 11.50
CA ILE A 326 -5.07 -6.46 12.37
C ILE A 326 -5.83 -6.83 13.67
N ARG A 327 -6.94 -7.58 13.59
CA ARG A 327 -7.68 -8.06 14.78
C ARG A 327 -6.84 -8.96 15.69
N LEU A 328 -5.86 -9.66 15.13
CA LEU A 328 -4.91 -10.50 15.88
C LEU A 328 -3.70 -9.72 16.41
N GLY A 329 -3.66 -8.40 16.24
CA GLY A 329 -2.56 -7.55 16.70
C GLY A 329 -1.28 -7.65 15.86
N ASN A 330 -1.37 -8.18 14.64
CA ASN A 330 -0.25 -8.21 13.70
C ASN A 330 -0.28 -6.93 12.85
N SER A 331 0.68 -6.05 13.07
CA SER A 331 0.91 -4.81 12.30
C SER A 331 2.14 -4.95 11.40
#